data_aab68f12bfdfee53862785a67ecd8207
#
_entry.id   aab68f12bfdfee53862785a67ecd8207
#
_cell.length_a   1.000
_cell.length_b   1.000
_cell.length_c   1.000
_cell.angle_alpha   90.00
_cell.angle_beta   90.00
_cell.angle_gamma   90.00
#
_symmetry.space_group_name_H-M   'P 1'
#
loop_
_entity.id
_entity.type
_entity.pdbx_description
1 polymer ?
#
loop_
_entity_poly.entity_id
_entity_poly.type
_entity_poly.pdbx_seq_one_letter_code
_entity_poly.pdbx_strand_id
1 'polypeptide(L)'
;MRNFTYKYIIIISFALIITLSSCSSWFKVENNPQVYGKYDHVPQGGGHYKVGEPYEINGKWYYPEVDNDYDQVGIASWYGDYFHGRLTANGEYYDMNALSAAHKTLPLPSYLKVTNLENNKSIVVRLNDRGPYIDDRIIDLSKKAAIELEMLNKGTAKVRVQYIEEAPLDGNQGNYFNNYKPGFLRKIWRATSSALTDL
;
A
#
# COMPACT_ATOMS: atom_id res chain seq x y z
N MET A 1 32.59 36.50 -59.00
CA MET A 1 32.96 35.96 -57.65
C MET A 1 31.86 36.08 -56.61
N ARG A 2 30.57 35.87 -56.91
CA ARG A 2 29.44 36.08 -55.96
C ARG A 2 28.60 34.79 -55.69
N ASN A 3 28.90 33.69 -56.37
CA ASN A 3 28.06 32.48 -56.28
C ASN A 3 28.64 31.33 -55.42
N PHE A 4 29.87 31.50 -54.87
CA PHE A 4 30.48 30.42 -54.08
C PHE A 4 30.14 30.46 -52.60
N THR A 5 29.87 31.66 -52.05
CA THR A 5 29.57 31.83 -50.63
C THR A 5 28.17 31.37 -50.26
N TYR A 6 27.18 31.45 -51.16
CA TYR A 6 25.80 31.05 -50.89
C TYR A 6 25.62 29.52 -50.78
N LYS A 7 26.40 28.74 -51.51
CA LYS A 7 26.31 27.27 -51.45
C LYS A 7 26.81 26.70 -50.12
N TYR A 8 27.82 27.30 -49.54
CA TYR A 8 28.35 26.85 -48.23
C TYR A 8 27.46 27.26 -47.06
N ILE A 9 26.78 28.41 -47.14
CA ILE A 9 25.83 28.85 -46.09
C ILE A 9 24.62 27.93 -46.06
N ILE A 10 24.10 27.49 -47.19
CA ILE A 10 22.95 26.58 -47.27
C ILE A 10 23.32 25.18 -46.76
N ILE A 11 24.53 24.69 -47.06
CA ILE A 11 25.00 23.38 -46.58
C ILE A 11 25.21 23.39 -45.04
N ILE A 12 25.78 24.48 -44.50
CA ILE A 12 25.99 24.60 -43.04
C ILE A 12 24.65 24.75 -42.30
N SER A 13 23.67 25.47 -42.86
CA SER A 13 22.33 25.57 -42.29
C SER A 13 21.58 24.24 -42.29
N PHE A 14 21.74 23.40 -43.33
CA PHE A 14 21.12 22.07 -43.37
C PHE A 14 21.81 21.05 -42.45
N ALA A 15 23.13 21.14 -42.28
CA ALA A 15 23.85 20.32 -41.31
C ALA A 15 23.51 20.63 -39.87
N LEU A 16 23.23 21.91 -39.54
CA LEU A 16 22.86 22.34 -38.19
C LEU A 16 21.44 21.92 -37.79
N ILE A 17 20.51 21.80 -38.76
CA ILE A 17 19.14 21.36 -38.52
C ILE A 17 19.08 19.85 -38.27
N ILE A 18 19.96 19.06 -38.82
CA ILE A 18 19.99 17.60 -38.65
C ILE A 18 20.53 17.22 -37.24
N THR A 19 21.38 18.04 -36.63
CA THR A 19 21.95 17.74 -35.28
C THR A 19 21.01 18.09 -34.13
N LEU A 20 19.95 18.89 -34.35
CA LEU A 20 18.97 19.25 -33.33
C LEU A 20 17.77 18.28 -33.27
N SER A 21 17.60 17.38 -34.23
CA SER A 21 16.49 16.43 -34.26
C SER A 21 16.78 15.12 -33.55
N SER A 22 17.97 14.94 -32.96
CA SER A 22 18.45 13.65 -32.45
C SER A 22 18.38 13.52 -30.93
N CYS A 23 17.83 14.51 -30.21
CA CYS A 23 17.90 14.54 -28.77
C CYS A 23 16.54 14.39 -28.05
N SER A 24 15.46 14.05 -28.74
CA SER A 24 14.12 13.97 -28.13
C SER A 24 13.55 12.55 -27.97
N SER A 25 14.34 11.51 -28.25
CA SER A 25 13.83 10.12 -28.18
C SER A 25 14.36 9.26 -27.02
N TRP A 26 15.09 9.83 -26.06
CA TRP A 26 15.75 9.03 -25.02
C TRP A 26 15.11 9.10 -23.62
N PHE A 27 14.01 9.81 -23.42
CA PHE A 27 13.25 9.79 -22.18
C PHE A 27 11.74 9.65 -22.44
N LYS A 28 11.31 8.57 -23.07
CA LYS A 28 9.99 8.05 -22.82
C LYS A 28 10.09 7.18 -21.55
N VAL A 29 10.03 7.81 -20.40
CA VAL A 29 9.59 7.10 -19.21
C VAL A 29 8.11 6.76 -19.48
N GLU A 30 7.85 5.56 -19.94
CA GLU A 30 6.50 5.01 -19.92
C GLU A 30 6.11 4.81 -18.44
N ASN A 31 5.64 5.89 -17.81
CA ASN A 31 4.95 5.86 -16.53
C ASN A 31 3.52 5.32 -16.74
N ASN A 32 3.39 4.22 -17.46
CA ASN A 32 2.13 3.49 -17.46
C ASN A 32 2.24 2.44 -16.36
N PRO A 33 1.58 2.61 -15.21
CA PRO A 33 1.63 1.59 -14.16
C PRO A 33 1.14 0.29 -14.78
N GLN A 34 1.96 -0.76 -14.65
CA GLN A 34 1.61 -2.07 -15.17
C GLN A 34 0.32 -2.52 -14.47
N VAL A 35 -0.71 -2.84 -15.24
CA VAL A 35 -1.96 -3.37 -14.72
C VAL A 35 -1.86 -4.90 -14.74
N TYR A 36 -1.89 -5.51 -13.56
CA TYR A 36 -1.89 -6.97 -13.42
C TYR A 36 -3.32 -7.49 -13.52
N GLY A 37 -3.50 -8.58 -14.26
CA GLY A 37 -4.78 -9.29 -14.33
C GLY A 37 -5.04 -10.12 -13.08
N LYS A 38 -6.28 -10.57 -12.90
CA LYS A 38 -6.74 -11.33 -11.72
C LYS A 38 -5.87 -12.55 -11.34
N TYR A 39 -5.20 -13.14 -12.30
CA TYR A 39 -4.38 -14.35 -12.14
C TYR A 39 -2.88 -14.09 -12.27
N ASP A 40 -2.48 -12.84 -12.48
CA ASP A 40 -1.08 -12.50 -12.62
C ASP A 40 -0.37 -12.55 -11.27
N HIS A 41 0.92 -12.86 -11.28
CA HIS A 41 1.75 -12.72 -10.10
C HIS A 41 2.05 -11.23 -9.87
N VAL A 42 1.58 -10.71 -8.74
CA VAL A 42 1.80 -9.32 -8.35
C VAL A 42 3.09 -9.21 -7.54
N PRO A 43 4.03 -8.33 -7.92
CA PRO A 43 5.24 -8.09 -7.15
C PRO A 43 4.91 -7.63 -5.73
N GLN A 44 5.68 -8.11 -4.76
CA GLN A 44 5.56 -7.69 -3.37
C GLN A 44 6.60 -6.61 -3.07
N GLY A 45 6.22 -5.60 -2.26
CA GLY A 45 7.10 -4.48 -1.89
C GLY A 45 7.32 -3.48 -3.03
N GLY A 46 8.47 -2.78 -2.98
CA GLY A 46 8.84 -1.77 -4.00
C GLY A 46 8.15 -0.43 -3.85
N GLY A 47 7.39 -0.22 -2.78
CA GLY A 47 6.78 1.06 -2.44
C GLY A 47 7.76 2.00 -1.73
N HIS A 48 7.22 3.00 -1.06
CA HIS A 48 7.98 3.98 -0.27
C HIS A 48 7.32 4.21 1.09
N TYR A 49 8.11 4.68 2.06
CA TYR A 49 7.58 5.11 3.35
C TYR A 49 6.76 6.38 3.18
N LYS A 50 5.57 6.40 3.78
CA LYS A 50 4.64 7.51 3.66
C LYS A 50 3.80 7.66 4.94
N VAL A 51 3.98 8.75 5.66
CA VAL A 51 2.97 9.24 6.60
C VAL A 51 1.90 9.97 5.80
N GLY A 52 2.31 10.93 4.98
CA GLY A 52 1.46 11.72 4.09
C GLY A 52 1.00 13.02 4.73
N GLU A 53 0.63 13.96 3.88
CA GLU A 53 0.02 15.22 4.27
C GLU A 53 -1.48 15.02 4.60
N PRO A 54 -2.10 15.94 5.36
CA PRO A 54 -3.54 15.96 5.51
C PRO A 54 -4.25 15.95 4.16
N TYR A 55 -5.31 15.19 4.05
CA TYR A 55 -6.06 15.07 2.79
C TYR A 55 -7.57 15.05 3.03
N GLU A 56 -8.34 15.47 2.02
CA GLU A 56 -9.78 15.59 2.08
C GLU A 56 -10.46 14.60 1.12
N ILE A 57 -11.44 13.86 1.60
CA ILE A 57 -12.33 13.02 0.79
C ILE A 57 -13.79 13.32 1.16
N ASN A 58 -14.59 13.71 0.18
CA ASN A 58 -16.02 14.00 0.36
C ASN A 58 -16.32 15.00 1.48
N GLY A 59 -15.52 16.06 1.62
CA GLY A 59 -15.68 17.09 2.65
C GLY A 59 -15.18 16.72 4.04
N LYS A 60 -14.58 15.53 4.20
CA LYS A 60 -14.01 15.06 5.46
C LYS A 60 -12.48 15.06 5.39
N TRP A 61 -11.85 15.74 6.33
CA TRP A 61 -10.39 15.79 6.47
C TRP A 61 -9.84 14.59 7.24
N TYR A 62 -8.72 14.08 6.78
CA TYR A 62 -7.94 13.03 7.42
C TYR A 62 -6.53 13.56 7.68
N TYR A 63 -6.00 13.28 8.87
CA TYR A 63 -4.70 13.77 9.32
C TYR A 63 -3.79 12.58 9.58
N PRO A 64 -2.96 12.14 8.60
CA PRO A 64 -2.01 11.06 8.82
C PRO A 64 -0.98 11.44 9.87
N GLU A 65 -0.70 10.50 10.76
CA GLU A 65 0.27 10.70 11.85
C GLU A 65 0.89 9.38 12.27
N VAL A 66 2.04 9.46 12.94
CA VAL A 66 2.68 8.32 13.58
C VAL A 66 2.00 8.09 14.93
N ASP A 67 1.34 6.95 15.08
CA ASP A 67 0.70 6.51 16.32
C ASP A 67 1.14 5.07 16.61
N ASN A 68 2.22 4.93 17.37
CA ASN A 68 2.80 3.64 17.72
C ASN A 68 1.98 2.88 18.77
N ASP A 69 1.08 3.58 19.46
CA ASP A 69 0.19 3.02 20.48
C ASP A 69 -1.23 2.79 19.96
N TYR A 70 -1.42 2.89 18.62
CA TYR A 70 -2.73 2.71 18.01
C TYR A 70 -3.36 1.37 18.38
N ASP A 71 -4.50 1.43 19.05
CA ASP A 71 -5.29 0.29 19.50
C ASP A 71 -6.77 0.67 19.49
N GLN A 72 -7.48 0.34 18.42
CA GLN A 72 -8.86 0.77 18.21
C GLN A 72 -9.76 -0.40 17.85
N VAL A 73 -11.02 -0.29 18.27
CA VAL A 73 -12.10 -1.21 17.92
C VAL A 73 -13.06 -0.51 16.95
N GLY A 74 -13.39 -1.18 15.85
CA GLY A 74 -14.32 -0.65 14.86
C GLY A 74 -14.73 -1.70 13.85
N ILE A 75 -15.34 -1.24 12.77
CA ILE A 75 -15.80 -2.12 11.68
C ILE A 75 -14.70 -2.26 10.62
N ALA A 76 -14.38 -3.50 10.28
CA ALA A 76 -13.60 -3.86 9.11
C ALA A 76 -14.52 -4.26 7.95
N SER A 77 -14.07 -3.99 6.75
CA SER A 77 -14.57 -4.58 5.51
C SER A 77 -13.40 -5.15 4.72
N TRP A 78 -13.64 -5.57 3.49
CA TRP A 78 -12.58 -5.99 2.58
C TRP A 78 -12.87 -5.48 1.17
N TYR A 79 -11.81 -5.22 0.40
CA TYR A 79 -11.95 -4.74 -0.97
C TYR A 79 -11.80 -5.88 -1.97
N GLY A 80 -12.67 -5.82 -2.99
CA GLY A 80 -12.88 -6.91 -3.92
C GLY A 80 -11.80 -7.07 -4.99
N ASP A 81 -12.00 -8.06 -5.85
CA ASP A 81 -11.09 -8.48 -6.93
C ASP A 81 -10.76 -7.34 -7.91
N TYR A 82 -11.61 -6.30 -8.03
CA TYR A 82 -11.44 -5.18 -8.95
C TYR A 82 -10.14 -4.37 -8.73
N PHE A 83 -9.64 -4.34 -7.50
CA PHE A 83 -8.44 -3.58 -7.15
C PHE A 83 -7.14 -4.36 -7.37
N HIS A 84 -7.22 -5.66 -7.62
CA HIS A 84 -6.05 -6.50 -7.82
C HIS A 84 -5.14 -5.97 -8.93
N GLY A 85 -3.84 -5.89 -8.66
CA GLY A 85 -2.83 -5.37 -9.58
C GLY A 85 -2.82 -3.84 -9.76
N ARG A 86 -3.58 -3.09 -8.96
CA ARG A 86 -3.52 -1.62 -8.95
C ARG A 86 -2.52 -1.12 -7.92
N LEU A 87 -1.98 0.07 -8.17
CA LEU A 87 -1.09 0.73 -7.21
C LEU A 87 -1.85 1.15 -5.95
N THR A 88 -1.24 0.90 -4.81
CA THR A 88 -1.66 1.35 -3.49
C THR A 88 -1.11 2.74 -3.17
N ALA A 89 -1.53 3.34 -2.06
CA ALA A 89 -1.14 4.69 -1.69
C ALA A 89 0.35 4.88 -1.40
N ASN A 90 1.10 3.81 -1.10
CA ASN A 90 2.56 3.86 -0.94
C ASN A 90 3.34 3.39 -2.17
N GLY A 91 2.64 3.11 -3.30
CA GLY A 91 3.27 2.71 -4.56
C GLY A 91 3.53 1.21 -4.72
N GLU A 92 3.13 0.38 -3.78
CA GLU A 92 3.09 -1.08 -3.97
C GLU A 92 1.91 -1.46 -4.88
N TYR A 93 1.88 -2.68 -5.37
CA TYR A 93 0.71 -3.21 -6.04
C TYR A 93 -0.18 -3.97 -5.04
N TYR A 94 -1.49 -3.74 -5.12
CA TYR A 94 -2.45 -4.52 -4.33
C TYR A 94 -2.53 -5.96 -4.84
N ASP A 95 -2.24 -6.91 -3.95
CA ASP A 95 -2.46 -8.34 -4.18
C ASP A 95 -3.59 -8.85 -3.28
N MET A 96 -4.71 -9.24 -3.89
CA MET A 96 -5.84 -9.80 -3.15
C MET A 96 -5.51 -11.12 -2.41
N ASN A 97 -4.42 -11.81 -2.81
CA ASN A 97 -3.95 -13.06 -2.25
C ASN A 97 -2.88 -12.88 -1.15
N ALA A 98 -2.44 -11.64 -0.90
CA ALA A 98 -1.54 -11.30 0.19
C ALA A 98 -2.31 -10.82 1.43
N LEU A 99 -1.70 -10.90 2.62
CA LEU A 99 -2.25 -10.34 3.85
C LEU A 99 -1.95 -8.85 3.92
N SER A 100 -2.84 -8.02 3.38
CA SER A 100 -2.68 -6.57 3.36
C SER A 100 -3.93 -5.83 3.78
N ALA A 101 -3.80 -4.52 4.02
CA ALA A 101 -4.88 -3.65 4.47
C ALA A 101 -4.71 -2.20 4.02
N ALA A 102 -5.80 -1.43 4.10
CA ALA A 102 -5.86 0.02 3.99
C ALA A 102 -6.32 0.64 5.32
N HIS A 103 -5.66 1.73 5.74
CA HIS A 103 -6.04 2.54 6.91
C HIS A 103 -5.96 4.03 6.58
N LYS A 104 -6.82 4.82 7.26
CA LYS A 104 -6.97 6.25 6.95
C LYS A 104 -5.73 7.08 7.25
N THR A 105 -5.05 6.83 8.38
CA THR A 105 -4.06 7.77 8.92
C THR A 105 -2.72 7.15 9.31
N LEU A 106 -2.65 5.87 9.63
CA LEU A 106 -1.41 5.24 10.09
C LEU A 106 -0.29 5.27 9.02
N PRO A 107 0.99 5.25 9.41
CA PRO A 107 2.13 5.22 8.50
C PRO A 107 2.10 4.03 7.54
N LEU A 108 2.57 4.24 6.30
CA LEU A 108 2.70 3.20 5.28
C LEU A 108 4.18 3.00 4.90
N PRO A 109 4.65 1.77 4.71
CA PRO A 109 3.99 0.55 5.12
C PRO A 109 4.20 0.26 6.61
N SER A 110 3.21 -0.40 7.24
CA SER A 110 3.28 -0.83 8.65
C SER A 110 2.74 -2.24 8.81
N TYR A 111 3.06 -2.90 9.91
CA TYR A 111 2.38 -4.12 10.32
C TYR A 111 1.33 -3.82 11.39
N LEU A 112 0.13 -4.37 11.16
CA LEU A 112 -0.99 -4.26 12.10
C LEU A 112 -1.44 -5.66 12.51
N LYS A 113 -1.76 -5.85 13.79
CA LYS A 113 -2.52 -7.00 14.26
C LYS A 113 -4.00 -6.68 14.14
N VAL A 114 -4.74 -7.52 13.46
CA VAL A 114 -6.20 -7.43 13.34
C VAL A 114 -6.82 -8.65 14.00
N THR A 115 -7.72 -8.42 14.94
CA THR A 115 -8.47 -9.45 15.66
C THR A 115 -9.95 -9.31 15.36
N ASN A 116 -10.56 -10.33 14.78
CA ASN A 116 -12.00 -10.41 14.64
C ASN A 116 -12.62 -10.75 16.01
N LEU A 117 -13.38 -9.82 16.57
CA LEU A 117 -13.96 -9.94 17.93
C LEU A 117 -15.17 -10.87 17.98
N GLU A 118 -15.67 -11.33 16.84
CA GLU A 118 -16.80 -12.26 16.78
C GLU A 118 -16.37 -13.72 16.93
N ASN A 119 -15.11 -14.04 16.55
CA ASN A 119 -14.58 -15.41 16.61
C ASN A 119 -13.18 -15.51 17.24
N ASN A 120 -12.61 -14.38 17.71
CA ASN A 120 -11.29 -14.24 18.32
C ASN A 120 -10.11 -14.64 17.42
N LYS A 121 -10.30 -14.77 16.10
CA LYS A 121 -9.19 -14.98 15.15
C LYS A 121 -8.38 -13.72 14.99
N SER A 122 -7.06 -13.88 14.96
CA SER A 122 -6.12 -12.77 14.78
C SER A 122 -5.11 -13.09 13.69
N ILE A 123 -4.83 -12.09 12.88
CA ILE A 123 -3.77 -12.12 11.86
C ILE A 123 -2.92 -10.86 11.94
N VAL A 124 -1.72 -10.93 11.35
CA VAL A 124 -0.92 -9.74 11.06
C VAL A 124 -1.11 -9.41 9.58
N VAL A 125 -1.30 -8.13 9.27
CA VAL A 125 -1.43 -7.64 7.89
C VAL A 125 -0.42 -6.54 7.62
N ARG A 126 -0.01 -6.42 6.37
CA ARG A 126 0.79 -5.29 5.88
C ARG A 126 -0.15 -4.16 5.48
N LEU A 127 -0.08 -3.06 6.19
CA LEU A 127 -0.76 -1.84 5.82
C LEU A 127 0.05 -1.12 4.73
N ASN A 128 -0.50 -1.00 3.54
CA ASN A 128 0.18 -0.37 2.40
C ASN A 128 -0.73 0.59 1.60
N ASP A 129 -1.99 0.76 2.03
CA ASP A 129 -2.95 1.59 1.31
C ASP A 129 -3.73 2.54 2.20
N ARG A 130 -4.43 3.53 1.58
CA ARG A 130 -5.30 4.51 2.21
C ARG A 130 -6.77 4.16 2.01
N GLY A 131 -7.57 4.36 3.05
CA GLY A 131 -8.99 4.03 3.16
C GLY A 131 -9.26 3.38 4.52
N PRO A 132 -10.49 2.93 4.78
CA PRO A 132 -11.72 3.13 4.00
C PRO A 132 -12.26 4.57 4.09
N TYR A 133 -12.97 4.99 3.05
CA TYR A 133 -13.65 6.31 3.02
C TYR A 133 -15.16 6.19 3.24
N ILE A 134 -15.60 5.13 3.85
CA ILE A 134 -16.96 4.88 4.34
C ILE A 134 -16.94 5.05 5.86
N ASP A 135 -17.91 5.83 6.40
CA ASP A 135 -17.82 6.44 7.72
C ASP A 135 -17.57 5.48 8.88
N ASP A 136 -18.29 4.41 9.00
CA ASP A 136 -18.21 3.52 10.16
C ASP A 136 -17.07 2.50 10.12
N ARG A 137 -16.29 2.47 9.04
CA ARG A 137 -15.18 1.53 8.88
C ARG A 137 -13.87 2.14 9.30
N ILE A 138 -13.04 1.36 10.00
CA ILE A 138 -11.69 1.78 10.43
C ILE A 138 -10.59 1.14 9.57
N ILE A 139 -10.83 0.00 8.94
CA ILE A 139 -9.86 -0.74 8.13
C ILE A 139 -10.56 -1.48 7.00
N ASP A 140 -9.94 -1.51 5.83
CA ASP A 140 -10.32 -2.41 4.74
C ASP A 140 -9.22 -3.45 4.54
N LEU A 141 -9.60 -4.71 4.48
CA LEU A 141 -8.70 -5.86 4.40
C LEU A 141 -8.60 -6.40 2.98
N SER A 142 -7.51 -7.07 2.66
CA SER A 142 -7.44 -7.88 1.44
C SER A 142 -8.41 -9.07 1.52
N LYS A 143 -8.73 -9.64 0.36
CA LYS A 143 -9.56 -10.85 0.28
C LYS A 143 -8.97 -12.00 1.10
N LYS A 144 -7.66 -12.22 1.00
CA LYS A 144 -6.95 -13.26 1.77
C LYS A 144 -7.09 -13.02 3.28
N ALA A 145 -6.92 -11.78 3.74
CA ALA A 145 -7.09 -11.41 5.14
C ALA A 145 -8.54 -11.65 5.62
N ALA A 146 -9.54 -11.32 4.80
CA ALA A 146 -10.93 -11.56 5.12
C ALA A 146 -11.27 -13.06 5.23
N ILE A 147 -10.64 -13.91 4.41
CA ILE A 147 -10.76 -15.38 4.49
C ILE A 147 -10.18 -15.88 5.82
N GLU A 148 -8.95 -15.47 6.16
CA GLU A 148 -8.27 -15.93 7.38
C GLU A 148 -9.00 -15.50 8.67
N LEU A 149 -9.64 -14.34 8.64
CA LEU A 149 -10.47 -13.86 9.75
C LEU A 149 -11.92 -14.41 9.72
N GLU A 150 -12.27 -15.26 8.73
CA GLU A 150 -13.62 -15.83 8.54
C GLU A 150 -14.72 -14.78 8.41
N MET A 151 -14.43 -13.65 7.78
CA MET A 151 -15.40 -12.58 7.58
C MET A 151 -15.80 -12.37 6.10
N LEU A 152 -15.23 -13.15 5.17
CA LEU A 152 -15.42 -12.95 3.74
C LEU A 152 -16.90 -12.93 3.34
N ASN A 153 -17.67 -13.94 3.76
CA ASN A 153 -19.08 -14.11 3.39
C ASN A 153 -19.99 -13.06 4.04
N LYS A 154 -19.66 -12.60 5.24
CA LYS A 154 -20.40 -11.56 5.95
C LYS A 154 -20.11 -10.17 5.39
N GLY A 155 -18.95 -9.99 4.75
CA GLY A 155 -18.50 -8.74 4.16
C GLY A 155 -17.91 -7.74 5.15
N THR A 156 -18.36 -7.74 6.41
CA THR A 156 -17.89 -6.88 7.49
C THR A 156 -17.76 -7.65 8.80
N ALA A 157 -16.91 -7.17 9.71
CA ALA A 157 -16.80 -7.71 11.07
C ALA A 157 -16.38 -6.61 12.06
N LYS A 158 -16.74 -6.76 13.32
CA LYS A 158 -16.19 -5.94 14.41
C LYS A 158 -14.80 -6.45 14.75
N VAL A 159 -13.79 -5.58 14.63
CA VAL A 159 -12.38 -5.94 14.82
C VAL A 159 -11.70 -5.02 15.83
N ARG A 160 -10.60 -5.51 16.43
CA ARG A 160 -9.60 -4.69 17.12
C ARG A 160 -8.38 -4.59 16.20
N VAL A 161 -7.88 -3.40 15.98
CA VAL A 161 -6.70 -3.09 15.15
C VAL A 161 -5.63 -2.50 16.04
N GLN A 162 -4.45 -3.11 16.04
CA GLN A 162 -3.30 -2.72 16.87
C GLN A 162 -2.08 -2.51 15.99
N TYR A 163 -1.40 -1.38 16.14
CA TYR A 163 -0.11 -1.13 15.49
C TYR A 163 0.96 -2.05 16.08
N ILE A 164 1.87 -2.54 15.23
CA ILE A 164 3.00 -3.36 15.65
C ILE A 164 4.29 -2.57 15.45
N GLU A 165 4.62 -2.29 14.18
CA GLU A 165 5.85 -1.59 13.79
C GLU A 165 5.81 -1.17 12.31
N GLU A 166 6.77 -0.38 11.88
CA GLU A 166 7.00 -0.07 10.48
C GLU A 166 7.41 -1.33 9.72
N ALA A 167 6.87 -1.53 8.52
CA ALA A 167 7.18 -2.68 7.69
C ALA A 167 8.30 -2.36 6.68
N PRO A 168 9.24 -3.31 6.41
CA PRO A 168 10.31 -3.08 5.46
C PRO A 168 9.80 -2.97 4.02
N LEU A 169 10.54 -2.27 3.14
CA LEU A 169 10.15 -2.04 1.75
C LEU A 169 10.44 -3.22 0.80
N ASP A 170 11.20 -4.21 1.23
CA ASP A 170 11.58 -5.38 0.41
C ASP A 170 10.41 -6.31 0.06
N GLY A 171 9.24 -6.09 0.64
CA GLY A 171 8.03 -6.88 0.40
C GLY A 171 8.09 -8.31 0.90
N ASN A 172 9.11 -8.67 1.67
CA ASN A 172 9.38 -10.05 2.10
C ASN A 172 8.44 -10.48 3.24
N GLN A 173 7.14 -10.50 2.94
CA GLN A 173 6.11 -10.92 3.89
C GLN A 173 6.30 -12.36 4.38
N GLY A 174 6.79 -13.27 3.52
CA GLY A 174 6.95 -14.67 3.85
C GLY A 174 7.95 -14.94 4.98
N ASN A 175 9.05 -14.20 5.01
CA ASN A 175 10.05 -14.33 6.07
C ASN A 175 9.62 -13.70 7.38
N TYR A 176 8.86 -12.61 7.33
CA TYR A 176 8.36 -11.94 8.52
C TYR A 176 7.35 -12.82 9.29
N PHE A 177 6.38 -13.38 8.61
CA PHE A 177 5.38 -14.26 9.23
C PHE A 177 5.96 -15.60 9.67
N ASN A 178 6.94 -16.15 8.93
CA ASN A 178 7.62 -17.39 9.29
C ASN A 178 8.67 -17.20 10.40
N ASN A 179 9.32 -16.04 10.47
CA ASN A 179 10.32 -15.71 11.48
C ASN A 179 9.75 -14.98 12.70
N TYR A 180 8.48 -14.60 12.65
CA TYR A 180 7.81 -13.99 13.78
C TYR A 180 7.73 -15.04 14.90
N LYS A 181 8.76 -15.01 15.76
CA LYS A 181 8.91 -16.00 16.83
C LYS A 181 7.62 -16.00 17.66
N PRO A 182 7.05 -17.16 17.92
CA PRO A 182 5.87 -17.32 18.80
C PRO A 182 6.00 -16.61 20.17
N GLY A 183 7.23 -16.25 20.57
CA GLY A 183 7.53 -15.50 21.78
C GLY A 183 7.14 -14.02 21.76
N PHE A 184 7.12 -13.35 20.59
CA PHE A 184 6.71 -11.95 20.52
C PHE A 184 5.18 -11.82 20.56
N LEU A 185 4.45 -12.62 19.79
CA LEU A 185 2.98 -12.70 19.90
C LEU A 185 2.57 -13.14 21.32
N ARG A 186 3.32 -14.03 21.98
CA ARG A 186 3.10 -14.44 23.35
C ARG A 186 3.35 -13.29 24.35
N LYS A 187 4.25 -12.35 24.06
CA LYS A 187 4.51 -11.17 24.87
C LYS A 187 3.37 -10.15 24.75
N ILE A 188 2.87 -9.91 23.53
CA ILE A 188 1.67 -9.07 23.29
C ILE A 188 0.44 -9.74 23.88
N TRP A 189 0.27 -11.05 23.69
CA TRP A 189 -0.88 -11.79 24.23
C TRP A 189 -0.92 -11.78 25.78
N ARG A 190 0.23 -11.88 26.44
CA ARG A 190 0.32 -11.77 27.90
C ARG A 190 0.04 -10.36 28.41
N ALA A 191 0.48 -9.32 27.70
CA ALA A 191 0.20 -7.94 28.09
C ALA A 191 -1.29 -7.59 27.97
N THR A 192 -1.99 -8.16 26.97
CA THR A 192 -3.44 -7.91 26.77
C THR A 192 -4.33 -8.78 27.68
N SER A 193 -3.89 -10.00 28.07
CA SER A 193 -4.69 -10.84 28.97
C SER A 193 -4.55 -10.42 30.45
N SER A 194 -3.45 -9.79 30.86
CA SER A 194 -3.36 -9.22 32.21
C SER A 194 -4.24 -7.99 32.40
N ALA A 195 -4.47 -7.20 31.35
CA ALA A 195 -5.36 -6.04 31.39
C ALA A 195 -6.87 -6.39 31.42
N LEU A 196 -7.23 -7.64 31.11
CA LEU A 196 -8.61 -8.14 31.13
C LEU A 196 -8.98 -8.86 32.46
N THR A 197 -7.99 -9.13 33.30
CA THR A 197 -8.23 -9.74 34.64
C THR A 197 -8.37 -8.71 35.76
N ASP A 198 -8.11 -7.43 35.46
CA ASP A 198 -8.19 -6.32 36.42
C ASP A 198 -9.47 -5.44 36.22
N LEU A 199 -10.47 -5.95 35.47
CA LEU A 199 -11.83 -5.41 35.35
C LEU A 199 -12.85 -6.39 35.86
#